data_454e5397c30fe30630214f3f613574be
#
_entry.id   454e5397c30fe30630214f3f613574be
#
_cell.length_a   1.000
_cell.length_b   1.000
_cell.length_c   1.000
_cell.angle_alpha   90.00
_cell.angle_beta   90.00
_cell.angle_gamma   90.00
#
_symmetry.space_group_name_H-M   'P 1'
#
loop_
_entity.id
_entity.type
_entity.pdbx_description
1 polymer ?
#
loop_
_entity_poly.entity_id
_entity_poly.type
_entity_poly.pdbx_seq_one_letter_code
_entity_poly.pdbx_strand_id
1 'polypeptide(L)'
;MTSTPGACLPGYASHFGLNNIPFGIASSDLHPNPQSVTRFEDNVIFLADIEALQEIKDLPPNTLSQPTLNDLAALPRSIHQEIRTHLQTLLKSSSLPSKALEPLASIRMHLPMRTPDFTDFSCSADHVLNASEAMTGSRSSPPSFYHQPVG
;
A
#
# COMPACT_ATOMS: atom_id res chain seq x y z
N MET A 1 -19.88 9.67 -7.21
CA MET A 1 -19.73 8.19 -7.35
C MET A 1 -19.56 7.64 -5.95
N THR A 2 -20.57 6.99 -5.42
CA THR A 2 -20.55 6.37 -4.10
C THR A 2 -19.72 5.10 -4.19
N SER A 3 -18.50 5.11 -3.64
CA SER A 3 -17.70 3.90 -3.50
C SER A 3 -18.44 2.95 -2.55
N THR A 4 -18.86 1.81 -3.03
CA THR A 4 -19.34 0.70 -2.20
C THR A 4 -18.24 0.34 -1.21
N PRO A 5 -18.52 0.23 0.12
CA PRO A 5 -17.54 -0.30 1.06
C PRO A 5 -17.07 -1.65 0.54
N GLY A 6 -15.74 -1.84 0.44
CA GLY A 6 -15.18 -3.08 -0.05
C GLY A 6 -15.70 -4.23 0.79
N ALA A 7 -16.48 -5.11 0.17
CA ALA A 7 -16.97 -6.31 0.82
C ALA A 7 -15.75 -7.10 1.32
N CYS A 8 -15.61 -7.24 2.64
CA CYS A 8 -14.62 -8.12 3.23
C CYS A 8 -14.98 -9.55 2.77
N LEU A 9 -14.19 -10.09 1.86
CA LEU A 9 -14.41 -11.45 1.38
C LEU A 9 -14.18 -12.41 2.55
N PRO A 10 -15.16 -13.27 2.92
CA PRO A 10 -15.00 -14.23 4.00
C PRO A 10 -13.77 -15.12 3.77
N GLY A 11 -12.95 -15.30 4.80
CA GLY A 11 -11.82 -16.24 4.78
C GLY A 11 -10.44 -15.62 4.52
N TYR A 12 -10.33 -14.32 4.23
CA TYR A 12 -9.03 -13.67 3.99
C TYR A 12 -8.33 -13.12 5.23
N ALA A 13 -9.00 -13.10 6.40
CA ALA A 13 -8.43 -12.60 7.65
C ALA A 13 -7.10 -13.29 8.00
N SER A 14 -7.03 -14.61 7.86
CA SER A 14 -5.83 -15.41 8.16
C SER A 14 -4.61 -15.08 7.30
N HIS A 15 -4.79 -14.42 6.15
CA HIS A 15 -3.68 -13.98 5.30
C HIS A 15 -2.96 -12.75 5.88
N PHE A 16 -3.60 -12.01 6.79
CA PHE A 16 -3.10 -10.77 7.39
C PHE A 16 -2.74 -10.98 8.85
N GLY A 17 -1.84 -11.92 9.10
CA GLY A 17 -1.27 -12.22 10.41
C GLY A 17 0.08 -11.55 10.64
N LEU A 18 0.78 -11.96 11.70
CA LEU A 18 2.07 -11.41 12.11
C LEU A 18 3.16 -11.43 11.02
N ASN A 19 3.07 -12.35 10.07
CA ASN A 19 4.05 -12.50 8.98
C ASN A 19 3.70 -11.66 7.74
N ASN A 20 2.48 -11.15 7.66
CA ASN A 20 2.02 -10.33 6.55
C ASN A 20 1.37 -9.05 7.07
N ILE A 21 2.18 -8.01 7.21
CA ILE A 21 1.79 -6.68 7.67
C ILE A 21 1.95 -5.72 6.50
N PRO A 22 0.93 -5.57 5.63
CA PRO A 22 0.97 -4.66 4.49
C PRO A 22 0.77 -3.22 4.95
N PHE A 23 1.45 -2.26 4.34
CA PHE A 23 1.18 -0.84 4.54
C PHE A 23 0.17 -0.32 3.51
N GLY A 24 -0.69 0.59 3.93
CA GLY A 24 -1.69 1.23 3.09
C GLY A 24 -2.04 2.63 3.60
N ILE A 25 -2.97 3.27 2.90
CA ILE A 25 -3.55 4.56 3.31
C ILE A 25 -5.05 4.37 3.48
N ALA A 26 -5.56 4.81 4.63
CA ALA A 26 -6.97 4.73 4.92
C ALA A 26 -7.47 5.93 5.72
N SER A 27 -8.79 6.10 5.73
CA SER A 27 -9.54 7.01 6.59
C SER A 27 -10.78 6.30 7.15
N SER A 28 -11.35 6.86 8.21
CA SER A 28 -12.61 6.43 8.82
C SER A 28 -13.37 7.65 9.35
N ASP A 29 -14.50 7.42 10.00
CA ASP A 29 -15.23 8.50 10.68
C ASP A 29 -14.45 9.00 11.92
N LEU A 30 -13.67 8.12 12.58
CA LEU A 30 -12.80 8.50 13.70
C LEU A 30 -11.48 9.12 13.22
N HIS A 31 -10.99 8.73 12.04
CA HIS A 31 -9.78 9.23 11.41
C HIS A 31 -10.14 9.80 10.03
N PRO A 32 -10.72 11.01 9.95
CA PRO A 32 -11.23 11.56 8.69
C PRO A 32 -10.15 11.89 7.66
N ASN A 33 -8.91 12.14 8.11
CA ASN A 33 -7.79 12.41 7.22
C ASN A 33 -7.11 11.10 6.81
N PRO A 34 -6.87 10.86 5.50
CA PRO A 34 -6.11 9.71 5.03
C PRO A 34 -4.72 9.67 5.68
N GLN A 35 -4.32 8.51 6.20
CA GLN A 35 -3.03 8.33 6.85
C GLN A 35 -2.57 6.87 6.76
N SER A 36 -1.32 6.63 7.17
CA SER A 36 -0.69 5.31 7.10
C SER A 36 -1.36 4.29 8.03
N VAL A 37 -1.70 3.15 7.46
CA VAL A 37 -2.33 2.05 8.17
C VAL A 37 -1.69 0.72 7.82
N THR A 38 -1.95 -0.30 8.65
CA THR A 38 -1.75 -1.70 8.30
C THR A 38 -2.99 -2.52 8.63
N ARG A 39 -3.17 -3.64 7.92
CA ARG A 39 -4.24 -4.60 8.22
C ARG A 39 -3.68 -5.73 9.11
N PHE A 40 -4.45 -6.10 10.11
CA PHE A 40 -4.23 -7.30 10.92
C PHE A 40 -5.57 -8.03 11.08
N GLU A 41 -5.66 -9.22 10.51
CA GLU A 41 -6.92 -9.99 10.43
C GLU A 41 -8.06 -9.15 9.81
N ASP A 42 -9.17 -8.97 10.52
CA ASP A 42 -10.31 -8.15 10.11
C ASP A 42 -10.30 -6.73 10.70
N ASN A 43 -9.13 -6.28 11.14
CA ASN A 43 -8.93 -4.94 11.69
C ASN A 43 -7.91 -4.15 10.88
N VAL A 44 -8.01 -2.84 11.00
CA VAL A 44 -7.05 -1.88 10.48
C VAL A 44 -6.43 -1.12 11.65
N ILE A 45 -5.14 -0.93 11.60
CA ILE A 45 -4.34 -0.27 12.62
C ILE A 45 -3.82 1.04 12.04
N PHE A 46 -4.19 2.16 12.65
CA PHE A 46 -3.71 3.51 12.32
C PHE A 46 -2.35 3.75 12.96
N LEU A 47 -1.31 3.84 12.14
CA LEU A 47 0.09 3.83 12.61
C LEU A 47 0.48 5.11 13.34
N ALA A 48 -0.12 6.23 12.97
CA ALA A 48 0.15 7.52 13.60
C ALA A 48 -0.29 7.57 15.09
N ASP A 49 -1.22 6.71 15.49
CA ASP A 49 -1.72 6.64 16.88
C ASP A 49 -0.88 5.76 17.80
N ILE A 50 0.16 5.12 17.27
CA ILE A 50 1.05 4.26 18.03
C ILE A 50 2.27 5.07 18.49
N GLU A 51 2.27 5.49 19.76
CA GLU A 51 3.34 6.31 20.33
C GLU A 51 4.73 5.66 20.19
N ALA A 52 4.83 4.36 20.42
CA ALA A 52 6.08 3.62 20.27
C ALA A 52 6.69 3.68 18.86
N LEU A 53 5.90 3.93 17.82
CA LEU A 53 6.42 4.15 16.47
C LEU A 53 6.99 5.55 16.27
N GLN A 54 6.50 6.53 17.04
CA GLN A 54 7.02 7.90 17.00
C GLN A 54 8.39 8.03 17.68
N GLU A 55 8.77 7.04 18.50
CA GLU A 55 10.06 6.97 19.19
C GLU A 55 11.17 6.32 18.35
N ILE A 56 10.82 5.78 17.16
CA ILE A 56 11.80 5.18 16.25
C ILE A 56 12.80 6.24 15.81
N LYS A 57 14.08 5.96 16.09
CA LYS A 57 15.18 6.83 15.71
C LYS A 57 15.18 7.04 14.17
N ASP A 58 15.43 8.27 13.77
CA ASP A 58 15.52 8.67 12.36
C ASP A 58 14.20 8.54 11.56
N LEU A 59 13.06 8.27 12.21
CA LEU A 59 11.74 8.42 11.61
C LEU A 59 11.33 9.90 11.69
N PRO A 60 11.22 10.61 10.56
CA PRO A 60 10.82 12.01 10.58
C PRO A 60 9.41 12.17 11.18
N PRO A 61 9.18 13.24 11.94
CA PRO A 61 7.87 13.49 12.53
C PRO A 61 6.80 13.60 11.45
N ASN A 62 5.59 13.17 11.78
CA ASN A 62 4.42 13.16 10.89
C ASN A 62 4.52 12.28 9.63
N THR A 63 5.56 11.48 9.43
CA THR A 63 5.65 10.55 8.28
C THR A 63 4.45 9.59 8.21
N LEU A 64 4.01 9.09 9.36
CA LEU A 64 2.89 8.13 9.44
C LEU A 64 1.51 8.79 9.31
N SER A 65 1.43 10.11 9.42
CA SER A 65 0.21 10.91 9.26
C SER A 65 0.03 11.46 7.84
N GLN A 66 0.95 11.18 6.93
CA GLN A 66 0.88 11.67 5.55
C GLN A 66 -0.24 10.96 4.77
N PRO A 67 -0.89 11.67 3.82
CA PRO A 67 -1.97 11.09 3.01
C PRO A 67 -1.49 10.11 1.95
N THR A 68 -0.20 9.88 1.83
CA THR A 68 0.44 8.89 0.95
C THR A 68 1.63 8.25 1.64
N LEU A 69 2.04 7.06 1.18
CA LEU A 69 3.23 6.37 1.68
C LEU A 69 4.55 6.87 1.05
N ASN A 70 4.53 7.89 0.18
CA ASN A 70 5.74 8.32 -0.53
C ASN A 70 6.89 8.68 0.42
N ASP A 71 6.61 9.46 1.47
CA ASP A 71 7.63 9.87 2.46
C ASP A 71 8.14 8.66 3.24
N LEU A 72 7.24 7.77 3.66
CA LEU A 72 7.63 6.52 4.33
C LEU A 72 8.49 5.64 3.40
N ALA A 73 8.09 5.48 2.14
CA ALA A 73 8.79 4.63 1.17
C ALA A 73 10.19 5.16 0.83
N ALA A 74 10.42 6.47 0.94
CA ALA A 74 11.73 7.10 0.71
C ALA A 74 12.74 6.84 1.83
N LEU A 75 12.29 6.35 3.00
CA LEU A 75 13.17 6.09 4.14
C LEU A 75 14.03 4.83 3.93
N PRO A 76 15.16 4.72 4.65
CA PRO A 76 15.99 3.52 4.63
C PRO A 76 15.21 2.26 5.04
N ARG A 77 15.57 1.12 4.46
CA ARG A 77 14.95 -0.18 4.77
C ARG A 77 15.00 -0.54 6.28
N SER A 78 16.01 -0.08 7.00
CA SER A 78 16.13 -0.27 8.45
C SER A 78 14.94 0.29 9.20
N ILE A 79 14.46 1.48 8.83
CA ILE A 79 13.27 2.11 9.43
C ILE A 79 12.00 1.27 9.16
N HIS A 80 11.83 0.79 7.94
CA HIS A 80 10.70 -0.09 7.60
C HIS A 80 10.72 -1.39 8.42
N GLN A 81 11.91 -1.96 8.62
CA GLN A 81 12.08 -3.17 9.43
C GLN A 81 11.79 -2.90 10.91
N GLU A 82 12.22 -1.75 11.43
CA GLU A 82 12.00 -1.36 12.81
C GLU A 82 10.51 -1.13 13.09
N ILE A 83 9.80 -0.38 12.23
CA ILE A 83 8.33 -0.23 12.30
C ILE A 83 7.64 -1.59 12.33
N ARG A 84 8.03 -2.50 11.43
CA ARG A 84 7.45 -3.85 11.38
C ARG A 84 7.70 -4.64 12.65
N THR A 85 8.91 -4.58 13.20
CA THR A 85 9.28 -5.28 14.43
C THR A 85 8.48 -4.77 15.63
N HIS A 86 8.32 -3.46 15.75
CA HIS A 86 7.50 -2.86 16.80
C HIS A 86 6.04 -3.29 16.69
N LEU A 87 5.46 -3.24 15.48
CA LEU A 87 4.10 -3.72 15.24
C LEU A 87 3.92 -5.19 15.62
N GLN A 88 4.85 -6.06 15.21
CA GLN A 88 4.81 -7.48 15.58
C GLN A 88 4.86 -7.69 17.10
N THR A 89 5.67 -6.91 17.80
CA THR A 89 5.78 -6.97 19.26
C THR A 89 4.48 -6.55 19.93
N LEU A 90 3.91 -5.41 19.53
CA LEU A 90 2.65 -4.91 20.06
C LEU A 90 1.48 -5.86 19.79
N LEU A 91 1.42 -6.45 18.59
CA LEU A 91 0.41 -7.43 18.23
C LEU A 91 0.52 -8.71 19.04
N LYS A 92 1.74 -9.24 19.26
CA LYS A 92 1.98 -10.44 20.08
C LYS A 92 1.60 -10.23 21.53
N SER A 93 1.84 -9.05 22.08
CA SER A 93 1.54 -8.70 23.47
C SER A 93 0.12 -8.18 23.68
N SER A 94 -0.67 -8.04 22.60
CA SER A 94 -2.00 -7.42 22.63
C SER A 94 -1.99 -6.02 23.28
N SER A 95 -0.91 -5.26 23.07
CA SER A 95 -0.68 -3.95 23.69
C SER A 95 -0.93 -2.78 22.74
N LEU A 96 -1.69 -3.00 21.65
CA LEU A 96 -2.08 -1.91 20.75
C LEU A 96 -3.02 -0.94 21.47
N PRO A 97 -2.83 0.38 21.31
CA PRO A 97 -3.78 1.37 21.77
C PRO A 97 -5.15 1.14 21.12
N SER A 98 -6.22 1.15 21.91
CA SER A 98 -7.58 0.95 21.38
C SER A 98 -7.99 1.99 20.35
N LYS A 99 -7.46 3.24 20.46
CA LYS A 99 -7.68 4.33 19.51
C LYS A 99 -7.12 4.04 18.12
N ALA A 100 -6.06 3.20 18.03
CA ALA A 100 -5.39 2.87 16.78
C ALA A 100 -6.08 1.74 16.00
N LEU A 101 -7.00 1.00 16.62
CA LEU A 101 -7.60 -0.21 16.06
C LEU A 101 -9.05 0.00 15.67
N GLU A 102 -9.38 -0.21 14.41
CA GLU A 102 -10.74 -0.14 13.88
C GLU A 102 -11.11 -1.36 13.04
N PRO A 103 -12.39 -1.79 13.05
CA PRO A 103 -12.86 -2.85 12.17
C PRO A 103 -12.67 -2.48 10.69
N LEU A 104 -12.23 -3.42 9.86
CA LEU A 104 -12.05 -3.22 8.41
C LEU A 104 -13.33 -2.70 7.72
N ALA A 105 -14.51 -3.08 8.22
CA ALA A 105 -15.79 -2.65 7.66
C ALA A 105 -16.07 -1.14 7.79
N SER A 106 -15.44 -0.45 8.75
CA SER A 106 -15.59 1.00 8.95
C SER A 106 -14.59 1.84 8.15
N ILE A 107 -13.71 1.19 7.37
CA ILE A 107 -12.56 1.82 6.74
C ILE A 107 -12.82 2.20 5.27
N ARG A 108 -12.35 3.37 4.88
CA ARG A 108 -12.24 3.80 3.49
C ARG A 108 -10.77 3.74 3.06
N MET A 109 -10.44 2.86 2.11
CA MET A 109 -9.10 2.77 1.55
C MET A 109 -8.86 3.84 0.49
N HIS A 110 -7.61 4.32 0.42
CA HIS A 110 -7.13 5.27 -0.57
C HIS A 110 -5.95 4.69 -1.35
N LEU A 111 -5.63 5.30 -2.50
CA LEU A 111 -4.41 4.95 -3.24
C LEU A 111 -3.18 5.24 -2.36
N PRO A 112 -2.33 4.24 -2.11
CA PRO A 112 -1.26 4.39 -1.14
C PRO A 112 -0.11 5.28 -1.61
N MET A 113 0.08 5.42 -2.94
CA MET A 113 1.20 6.14 -3.52
C MET A 113 0.70 7.16 -4.54
N ARG A 114 1.35 8.31 -4.58
CA ARG A 114 1.30 9.21 -5.73
C ARG A 114 2.42 8.81 -6.68
N THR A 115 2.04 8.32 -7.86
CA THR A 115 2.97 7.96 -8.94
C THR A 115 3.20 9.18 -9.83
N PRO A 116 4.43 9.71 -9.94
CA PRO A 116 4.70 10.86 -10.81
C PRO A 116 4.72 10.45 -12.27
N ASP A 117 5.16 9.22 -12.57
CA ASP A 117 5.40 8.73 -13.92
C ASP A 117 5.37 7.20 -13.96
N PHE A 118 5.43 6.63 -15.17
CA PHE A 118 5.57 5.20 -15.36
C PHE A 118 6.45 4.93 -16.60
N THR A 119 7.04 3.74 -16.63
CA THR A 119 7.79 3.22 -17.78
C THR A 119 7.23 1.84 -18.12
N ASP A 120 6.88 1.66 -19.41
CA ASP A 120 6.43 0.38 -19.94
C ASP A 120 7.40 -0.06 -21.04
N PHE A 121 8.12 -1.15 -20.82
CA PHE A 121 9.04 -1.72 -21.81
C PHE A 121 8.34 -2.60 -22.84
N SER A 122 7.01 -2.75 -22.74
CA SER A 122 6.19 -3.48 -23.72
C SER A 122 6.75 -4.88 -24.06
N CYS A 123 7.21 -5.62 -23.03
CA CYS A 123 7.95 -6.87 -23.21
C CYS A 123 7.11 -8.07 -23.73
N SER A 124 5.79 -7.91 -23.88
CA SER A 124 4.91 -8.93 -24.44
C SER A 124 4.73 -8.72 -25.96
N ALA A 125 5.21 -9.66 -26.78
CA ALA A 125 5.02 -9.61 -28.22
C ALA A 125 3.54 -9.55 -28.64
N ASP A 126 2.68 -10.33 -27.98
CA ASP A 126 1.24 -10.34 -28.26
C ASP A 126 0.60 -8.99 -27.92
N HIS A 127 1.00 -8.37 -26.80
CA HIS A 127 0.53 -7.05 -26.44
C HIS A 127 0.90 -6.01 -27.48
N VAL A 128 2.17 -5.98 -27.89
CA VAL A 128 2.67 -5.03 -28.89
C VAL A 128 1.95 -5.21 -30.25
N LEU A 129 1.76 -6.44 -30.70
CA LEU A 129 1.03 -6.73 -31.94
C LEU A 129 -0.43 -6.29 -31.88
N ASN A 130 -1.11 -6.55 -30.77
CA ASN A 130 -2.51 -6.15 -30.58
C ASN A 130 -2.66 -4.63 -30.46
N ALA A 131 -1.75 -3.97 -29.73
CA ALA A 131 -1.72 -2.51 -29.63
C ALA A 131 -1.45 -1.85 -31.00
N SER A 132 -0.49 -2.39 -31.78
CA SER A 132 -0.21 -1.94 -33.13
C SER A 132 -1.44 -2.04 -34.01
N GLU A 133 -2.13 -3.17 -34.00
CA GLU A 133 -3.35 -3.39 -34.78
C GLU A 133 -4.46 -2.39 -34.39
N ALA A 134 -4.64 -2.15 -33.09
CA ALA A 134 -5.64 -1.19 -32.59
C ALA A 134 -5.32 0.25 -32.99
N MET A 135 -4.05 0.63 -33.04
CA MET A 135 -3.63 2.01 -33.32
C MET A 135 -3.44 2.29 -34.82
N THR A 136 -2.96 1.34 -35.59
CA THR A 136 -2.57 1.54 -36.99
C THR A 136 -3.39 0.74 -37.99
N GLY A 137 -4.24 -0.18 -37.54
CA GLY A 137 -4.95 -1.13 -38.38
C GLY A 137 -4.08 -2.27 -38.90
N SER A 138 -2.80 -2.34 -38.49
CA SER A 138 -1.83 -3.36 -38.93
C SER A 138 -1.19 -4.08 -37.74
N ARG A 139 -1.24 -5.42 -37.76
CA ARG A 139 -0.63 -6.26 -36.73
C ARG A 139 0.87 -6.42 -37.00
N SER A 140 1.65 -5.43 -36.58
CA SER A 140 3.10 -5.41 -36.76
C SER A 140 3.82 -4.90 -35.52
N SER A 141 5.05 -5.34 -35.32
CA SER A 141 5.94 -4.77 -34.28
C SER A 141 7.22 -4.23 -34.93
N PRO A 142 7.82 -3.19 -34.36
CA PRO A 142 9.13 -2.72 -34.84
C PRO A 142 10.16 -3.83 -34.75
N PRO A 143 11.04 -4.01 -35.74
CA PRO A 143 12.10 -5.01 -35.71
C PRO A 143 13.01 -4.91 -34.48
N SER A 144 13.23 -3.71 -33.94
CA SER A 144 14.02 -3.44 -32.73
C SER A 144 13.42 -4.06 -31.48
N PHE A 145 12.11 -4.22 -31.42
CA PHE A 145 11.42 -4.80 -30.25
C PHE A 145 11.99 -6.19 -29.85
N TYR A 146 12.34 -7.03 -30.83
CA TYR A 146 12.85 -8.39 -30.57
C TYR A 146 14.31 -8.42 -30.11
N HIS A 147 15.04 -7.30 -30.22
CA HIS A 147 16.45 -7.20 -29.87
C HIS A 147 16.69 -6.26 -28.70
N GLN A 148 15.95 -5.18 -28.64
CA GLN A 148 16.08 -4.16 -27.60
C GLN A 148 14.72 -3.51 -27.38
N PRO A 149 13.88 -4.06 -26.49
CA PRO A 149 12.61 -3.40 -26.13
C PRO A 149 12.90 -2.06 -25.48
N VAL A 150 12.21 -1.03 -25.93
CA VAL A 150 12.32 0.34 -25.43
C VAL A 150 10.97 0.75 -24.90
N GLY A 151 10.93 1.31 -23.66
CA GLY A 151 9.74 1.85 -23.02
C GLY A 151 9.66 3.36 -23.12
#